data_ae34722d48107099da52dee97543be7b
#
_entry.id   ae34722d48107099da52dee97543be7b
#
_cell.length_a   1.000
_cell.length_b   1.000
_cell.length_c   1.000
_cell.angle_alpha   90.00
_cell.angle_beta   90.00
_cell.angle_gamma   90.00
#
_symmetry.space_group_name_H-M   'P 1'
#
loop_
_entity.id
_entity.type
_entity.pdbx_description
1 polymer ?
#
loop_
_entity_poly.entity_id
_entity_poly.type
_entity_poly.pdbx_seq_one_letter_code
_entity_poly.pdbx_strand_id
1 'polypeptide(L)'
;EYSSHNALGDANAAGVAMGLCARANDGVWTRRGGCGVSFGEQPETAVTGKLAIQKDLSDDVMVYALYSTGNKPGGTSPNNAGDILPYNGTDSSNLEFGVRSILAGGRVLLNATLFQADFEDAHNSMIYGLSAITNTLDYTHTGLEVQSRYLLGENTSLDINLFALDSEIGSDQALY
;
A
#
# COMPACT_ATOMS: atom_id res chain seq x y z
N GLU A 1 -8.45 17.36 4.80
CA GLU A 1 -7.42 17.82 5.76
C GLU A 1 -7.23 16.75 6.82
N TYR A 2 -6.24 15.90 6.64
CA TYR A 2 -5.80 14.97 7.69
C TYR A 2 -4.72 15.69 8.49
N SER A 3 -5.13 16.36 9.54
CA SER A 3 -4.22 16.83 10.58
C SER A 3 -3.90 15.63 11.46
N SER A 4 -2.76 14.99 11.24
CA SER A 4 -2.24 14.01 12.19
C SER A 4 -1.66 14.78 13.38
N HIS A 5 -2.52 15.29 14.24
CA HIS A 5 -2.12 15.68 15.58
C HIS A 5 -1.82 14.39 16.35
N ASN A 6 -0.64 13.84 16.16
CA ASN A 6 -0.08 12.98 17.17
C ASN A 6 0.28 13.87 18.36
N ALA A 7 -0.72 14.18 19.16
CA ALA A 7 -0.51 14.61 20.51
C ALA A 7 0.14 13.45 21.28
N LEU A 8 1.41 13.21 21.05
CA LEU A 8 2.27 12.58 22.04
C LEU A 8 2.45 13.61 23.14
N GLY A 9 1.36 13.85 23.87
CA GLY A 9 1.36 14.69 25.06
C GLY A 9 2.29 14.20 26.13
N ASP A 10 2.82 13.00 26.00
CA ASP A 10 3.74 12.41 26.96
C ASP A 10 4.98 11.97 26.21
N ALA A 11 5.98 12.83 26.15
CA ALA A 11 7.34 12.37 26.03
C ALA A 11 7.43 11.17 26.99
N ASN A 12 7.72 10.00 26.45
CA ASN A 12 7.87 8.75 27.14
C ASN A 12 8.50 9.05 28.53
N ALA A 13 7.71 8.86 29.58
CA ALA A 13 8.07 9.26 30.94
C ALA A 13 9.43 8.70 31.37
N ALA A 14 9.82 7.53 30.81
CA ALA A 14 11.13 6.94 31.02
C ALA A 14 12.27 7.77 30.39
N GLY A 15 12.05 8.31 29.18
CA GLY A 15 13.04 9.17 28.51
C GLY A 15 13.25 10.49 29.23
N VAL A 16 12.19 11.07 29.79
CA VAL A 16 12.27 12.27 30.66
C VAL A 16 13.00 11.95 31.97
N ALA A 17 12.68 10.83 32.61
CA ALA A 17 13.31 10.41 33.84
C ALA A 17 14.79 10.11 33.70
N MET A 18 15.25 9.65 32.55
CA MET A 18 16.66 9.43 32.22
C MET A 18 17.39 10.69 31.72
N GLY A 19 16.74 11.84 31.66
CA GLY A 19 17.35 13.08 31.18
C GLY A 19 17.65 13.11 29.69
N LEU A 20 17.10 12.17 28.93
CA LEU A 20 17.28 12.06 27.49
C LEU A 20 16.37 13.02 26.72
N CYS A 21 15.35 13.56 27.38
CA CYS A 21 14.40 14.51 26.82
C CYS A 21 14.48 15.83 27.57
N ALA A 22 14.57 16.92 26.86
CA ALA A 22 14.48 18.25 27.43
C ALA A 22 13.42 19.06 26.69
N ARG A 23 12.60 19.79 27.45
CA ARG A 23 11.63 20.74 26.91
C ARG A 23 12.33 22.08 26.67
N ALA A 24 12.30 22.57 25.44
CA ALA A 24 12.80 23.90 25.14
C ALA A 24 11.89 24.99 25.73
N ASN A 25 12.39 26.21 25.87
CA ASN A 25 11.64 27.35 26.46
C ASN A 25 10.39 27.75 25.66
N ASP A 26 10.31 27.33 24.41
CA ASP A 26 9.16 27.52 23.52
C ASP A 26 8.07 26.45 23.71
N GLY A 27 8.30 25.52 24.60
CA GLY A 27 7.36 24.44 24.87
C GLY A 27 7.52 23.22 23.98
N VAL A 28 8.44 23.23 23.04
CA VAL A 28 8.73 22.12 22.14
C VAL A 28 9.71 21.15 22.81
N TRP A 29 9.43 19.85 22.70
CA TRP A 29 10.35 18.82 23.17
C TRP A 29 11.50 18.66 22.19
N THR A 30 12.73 18.92 22.62
CA THR A 30 13.93 18.74 21.82
C THR A 30 14.64 17.47 22.18
N ARG A 31 15.25 16.85 21.17
CA ARG A 31 15.99 15.61 21.31
C ARG A 31 17.32 15.84 22.02
N ARG A 32 17.51 15.19 23.16
CA ARG A 32 18.82 14.82 23.68
C ARG A 32 18.89 13.29 23.62
N GLY A 33 19.29 12.76 22.47
CA GLY A 33 19.71 11.35 22.37
C GLY A 33 18.64 10.27 22.52
N GLY A 34 17.33 10.56 22.46
CA GLY A 34 16.35 9.48 22.61
C GLY A 34 14.88 9.84 22.51
N CYS A 35 14.53 11.11 22.56
CA CYS A 35 13.16 11.55 22.46
C CYS A 35 12.92 12.12 21.06
N GLY A 36 12.48 11.28 20.18
CA GLY A 36 12.00 11.74 18.87
C GLY A 36 10.55 12.17 19.00
N VAL A 37 10.28 13.47 19.05
CA VAL A 37 8.95 13.99 18.76
C VAL A 37 9.04 14.55 17.35
N SER A 38 8.43 13.89 16.41
CA SER A 38 8.39 14.39 15.04
C SER A 38 7.10 15.19 14.89
N PHE A 39 7.26 16.49 14.65
CA PHE A 39 6.17 17.35 14.21
C PHE A 39 6.44 17.69 12.74
N GLY A 40 5.55 17.25 11.88
CA GLY A 40 5.57 17.61 10.47
C GLY A 40 4.13 17.60 9.97
N GLU A 41 3.67 18.73 9.46
CA GLU A 41 2.46 18.76 8.63
C GLU A 41 2.90 18.59 7.19
N GLN A 42 2.39 17.57 6.54
CA GLN A 42 2.49 17.42 5.09
C GLN A 42 1.07 17.50 4.52
N PRO A 43 0.66 18.69 4.06
CA PRO A 43 -0.61 18.80 3.37
C PRO A 43 -0.48 18.07 2.03
N GLU A 44 -1.29 17.03 1.85
CA GLU A 44 -1.35 16.26 0.63
C GLU A 44 -2.79 16.24 0.15
N THR A 45 -2.97 16.44 -1.15
CA THR A 45 -4.26 16.34 -1.81
C THR A 45 -4.15 15.32 -2.93
N ALA A 46 -4.91 14.25 -2.85
CA ALA A 46 -4.97 13.24 -3.89
C ALA A 46 -6.40 13.10 -4.42
N VAL A 47 -6.51 12.84 -5.70
CA VAL A 47 -7.77 12.49 -6.35
C VAL A 47 -7.64 11.04 -6.82
N THR A 48 -8.48 10.18 -6.28
CA THR A 48 -8.53 8.77 -6.64
C THR A 48 -9.86 8.44 -7.30
N GLY A 49 -9.85 7.45 -8.18
CA GLY A 49 -11.04 7.08 -8.90
C GLY A 49 -10.99 5.66 -9.48
N LYS A 50 -12.14 5.24 -10.00
CA LYS A 50 -12.30 3.94 -10.64
C LYS A 50 -13.17 4.10 -11.88
N LEU A 51 -12.72 3.55 -13.00
CA LEU A 51 -13.47 3.41 -14.22
C LEU A 51 -13.51 1.93 -14.61
N ALA A 52 -14.70 1.42 -14.89
CA ALA A 52 -14.86 0.06 -15.35
C ALA A 52 -15.83 0.00 -16.53
N ILE A 53 -15.51 -0.84 -17.48
CA ILE A 53 -16.37 -1.20 -18.61
C ILE A 53 -16.53 -2.71 -18.62
N GLN A 54 -17.74 -3.17 -18.87
CA GLN A 54 -18.02 -4.60 -18.99
C GLN A 54 -18.92 -4.84 -20.21
N LYS A 55 -18.82 -6.03 -20.77
CA LYS A 55 -19.63 -6.46 -21.89
C LYS A 55 -19.95 -7.94 -21.76
N ASP A 56 -21.24 -8.26 -21.85
CA ASP A 56 -21.69 -9.63 -22.00
C ASP A 56 -21.48 -10.06 -23.47
N LEU A 57 -20.70 -11.11 -23.66
CA LEU A 57 -20.43 -11.73 -24.96
C LEU A 57 -21.51 -12.77 -25.28
N SER A 58 -22.08 -13.39 -24.24
CA SER A 58 -23.20 -14.30 -24.27
C SER A 58 -23.89 -14.30 -22.91
N ASP A 59 -24.97 -15.06 -22.75
CA ASP A 59 -25.66 -15.25 -21.46
C ASP A 59 -24.73 -15.85 -20.38
N ASP A 60 -23.69 -16.56 -20.81
CA ASP A 60 -22.78 -17.31 -19.93
C ASP A 60 -21.38 -16.70 -19.82
N VAL A 61 -21.05 -15.66 -20.60
CA VAL A 61 -19.70 -15.11 -20.66
C VAL A 61 -19.70 -13.59 -20.67
N MET A 62 -19.03 -12.99 -19.69
CA MET A 62 -18.82 -11.56 -19.56
C MET A 62 -17.32 -11.25 -19.52
N VAL A 63 -16.90 -10.19 -20.21
CA VAL A 63 -15.56 -9.61 -20.15
C VAL A 63 -15.62 -8.21 -19.54
N TYR A 64 -14.54 -7.82 -18.88
CA TYR A 64 -14.41 -6.47 -18.32
C TYR A 64 -12.99 -5.94 -18.43
N ALA A 65 -12.91 -4.61 -18.43
CA ALA A 65 -11.68 -3.87 -18.18
C ALA A 65 -11.93 -2.87 -17.06
N LEU A 66 -10.93 -2.68 -16.20
CA LEU A 66 -11.00 -1.80 -15.05
C LEU A 66 -9.69 -1.03 -14.92
N TYR A 67 -9.80 0.27 -14.67
CA TYR A 67 -8.69 1.12 -14.26
C TYR A 67 -9.06 1.79 -12.95
N SER A 68 -8.14 1.79 -11.99
CA SER A 68 -8.34 2.48 -10.72
C SER A 68 -7.04 3.11 -10.23
N THR A 69 -7.17 4.17 -9.45
CA THR A 69 -6.06 4.85 -8.79
C THR A 69 -6.29 4.87 -7.29
N GLY A 70 -5.20 4.86 -6.54
CA GLY A 70 -5.20 4.95 -5.09
C GLY A 70 -4.06 5.86 -4.61
N ASN A 71 -4.19 6.38 -3.40
CA ASN A 71 -3.16 7.15 -2.74
C ASN A 71 -3.09 6.77 -1.27
N LYS A 72 -1.86 6.71 -0.74
CA LYS A 72 -1.57 6.58 0.67
C LYS A 72 -0.73 7.77 1.08
N PRO A 73 -1.18 8.62 2.03
CA PRO A 73 -0.47 9.83 2.40
C PRO A 73 0.97 9.58 2.83
N GLY A 74 1.84 10.54 2.50
CA GLY A 74 3.19 10.63 3.00
C GLY A 74 3.27 10.95 4.49
N GLY A 75 4.47 11.19 4.96
CA GLY A 75 4.70 11.47 6.37
C GLY A 75 6.11 11.93 6.65
N THR A 76 6.53 11.76 7.89
CA THR A 76 7.88 12.10 8.33
C THR A 76 8.56 10.92 8.98
N SER A 77 9.86 10.76 8.77
CA SER A 77 10.67 9.70 9.35
C SER A 77 12.00 10.26 9.87
N PRO A 78 12.50 9.82 11.03
CA PRO A 78 13.82 10.21 11.49
C PRO A 78 14.91 9.55 10.64
N ASN A 79 15.96 10.31 10.30
CA ASN A 79 17.19 9.74 9.74
C ASN A 79 18.14 9.25 10.83
N ASN A 80 19.29 8.67 10.44
CA ASN A 80 20.30 8.18 11.38
C ASN A 80 20.96 9.29 12.22
N ALA A 81 20.97 10.53 11.73
CA ALA A 81 21.46 11.69 12.45
C ALA A 81 20.43 12.25 13.46
N GLY A 82 19.20 11.77 13.35
CA GLY A 82 18.08 12.19 14.17
C GLY A 82 17.30 13.36 13.65
N ASP A 83 17.57 13.79 12.41
CA ASP A 83 16.75 14.77 11.72
C ASP A 83 15.46 14.10 11.27
N ILE A 84 14.41 14.88 11.21
CA ILE A 84 13.10 14.43 10.75
C ILE A 84 12.98 14.85 9.29
N LEU A 85 12.90 13.86 8.41
CA LEU A 85 12.79 14.09 6.98
C LEU A 85 11.38 13.71 6.50
N PRO A 86 10.80 14.53 5.62
CA PRO A 86 9.56 14.15 4.96
C PRO A 86 9.81 13.02 3.95
N TYR A 87 8.80 12.18 3.75
CA TYR A 87 8.73 11.22 2.65
C TYR A 87 7.40 11.36 1.92
N ASN A 88 7.43 11.12 0.62
CA ASN A 88 6.27 11.28 -0.25
C ASN A 88 5.14 10.31 0.09
N GLY A 89 3.92 10.63 -0.31
CA GLY A 89 2.81 9.69 -0.36
C GLY A 89 3.03 8.64 -1.45
N THR A 90 2.43 7.48 -1.29
CA THR A 90 2.41 6.44 -2.32
C THR A 90 1.23 6.67 -3.24
N ASP A 91 1.48 6.85 -4.52
CA ASP A 91 0.46 6.77 -5.55
C ASP A 91 0.42 5.37 -6.15
N SER A 92 -0.77 4.91 -6.50
CA SER A 92 -0.95 3.63 -7.16
C SER A 92 -1.93 3.71 -8.30
N SER A 93 -1.67 2.93 -9.34
CA SER A 93 -2.60 2.68 -10.42
C SER A 93 -2.74 1.19 -10.66
N ASN A 94 -3.93 0.76 -11.04
CA ASN A 94 -4.22 -0.64 -11.33
C ASN A 94 -5.04 -0.74 -12.60
N LEU A 95 -4.59 -1.58 -13.53
CA LEU A 95 -5.28 -1.92 -14.76
C LEU A 95 -5.60 -3.41 -14.74
N GLU A 96 -6.85 -3.76 -14.95
CA GLU A 96 -7.32 -5.14 -14.97
C GLU A 96 -8.09 -5.45 -16.26
N PHE A 97 -7.89 -6.67 -16.75
CA PHE A 97 -8.72 -7.29 -17.78
C PHE A 97 -9.18 -8.65 -17.27
N GLY A 98 -10.47 -8.91 -17.35
CA GLY A 98 -10.98 -10.16 -16.84
C GLY A 98 -12.10 -10.75 -17.67
N VAL A 99 -12.26 -12.05 -17.51
CA VAL A 99 -13.38 -12.82 -18.02
C VAL A 99 -14.07 -13.54 -16.87
N ARG A 100 -15.38 -13.55 -16.88
CA ARG A 100 -16.23 -14.34 -15.99
C ARG A 100 -17.14 -15.21 -16.84
N SER A 101 -17.20 -16.49 -16.50
CA SER A 101 -17.99 -17.42 -17.30
C SER A 101 -18.66 -18.50 -16.46
N ILE A 102 -19.85 -18.88 -16.90
CA ILE A 102 -20.64 -19.98 -16.38
C ILE A 102 -20.82 -20.99 -17.51
N LEU A 103 -20.09 -22.07 -17.46
CA LEU A 103 -19.99 -23.04 -18.53
C LEU A 103 -20.69 -24.36 -18.17
N ALA A 104 -20.87 -25.22 -19.19
CA ALA A 104 -21.44 -26.56 -19.03
C ALA A 104 -22.82 -26.57 -18.33
N GLY A 105 -23.69 -25.61 -18.69
CA GLY A 105 -25.03 -25.50 -18.11
C GLY A 105 -25.02 -25.20 -16.60
N GLY A 106 -24.08 -24.34 -16.15
CA GLY A 106 -23.96 -23.91 -14.75
C GLY A 106 -23.07 -24.80 -13.88
N ARG A 107 -22.46 -25.83 -14.45
CA ARG A 107 -21.62 -26.77 -13.71
C ARG A 107 -20.18 -26.33 -13.53
N VAL A 108 -19.72 -25.37 -14.34
CA VAL A 108 -18.35 -24.85 -14.31
C VAL A 108 -18.41 -23.34 -14.24
N LEU A 109 -17.89 -22.76 -13.15
CA LEU A 109 -17.57 -21.36 -13.02
C LEU A 109 -16.08 -21.17 -13.33
N LEU A 110 -15.75 -20.26 -14.22
CA LEU A 110 -14.35 -19.92 -14.53
C LEU A 110 -14.21 -18.40 -14.62
N ASN A 111 -13.39 -17.87 -13.75
CA ASN A 111 -12.99 -16.46 -13.77
C ASN A 111 -11.49 -16.39 -13.98
N ALA A 112 -11.04 -15.50 -14.85
CA ALA A 112 -9.64 -15.20 -15.04
C ALA A 112 -9.44 -13.68 -15.10
N THR A 113 -8.40 -13.19 -14.43
CA THR A 113 -8.05 -11.77 -14.37
C THR A 113 -6.56 -11.62 -14.61
N LEU A 114 -6.20 -10.82 -15.59
CA LEU A 114 -4.85 -10.30 -15.82
C LEU A 114 -4.83 -8.88 -15.27
N PHE A 115 -3.81 -8.54 -14.48
CA PHE A 115 -3.68 -7.21 -13.91
C PHE A 115 -2.25 -6.71 -13.94
N GLN A 116 -2.10 -5.40 -13.98
CA GLN A 116 -0.87 -4.68 -13.70
C GLN A 116 -1.18 -3.60 -12.67
N ALA A 117 -0.40 -3.57 -11.58
CA ALA A 117 -0.47 -2.56 -10.54
C ALA A 117 0.88 -1.86 -10.40
N ASP A 118 0.88 -0.55 -10.61
CA ASP A 118 2.06 0.30 -10.48
C ASP A 118 1.95 1.09 -9.18
N PHE A 119 3.08 1.17 -8.46
CA PHE A 119 3.21 1.92 -7.22
C PHE A 119 4.39 2.86 -7.33
N GLU A 120 4.13 4.15 -7.18
CA GLU A 120 5.12 5.21 -7.10
C GLU A 120 5.31 5.61 -5.66
N ASP A 121 6.56 5.83 -5.23
CA ASP A 121 6.93 6.20 -3.87
C ASP A 121 6.35 5.26 -2.78
N ALA A 122 6.29 3.97 -3.05
CA ALA A 122 5.78 3.02 -2.07
C ALA A 122 6.65 2.95 -0.82
N HIS A 123 6.02 3.04 0.33
CA HIS A 123 6.71 3.14 1.61
C HIS A 123 7.42 1.82 1.96
N ASN A 124 8.72 1.89 2.10
CA ASN A 124 9.56 0.81 2.61
C ASN A 124 10.23 1.24 3.91
N SER A 125 9.87 0.61 5.00
CA SER A 125 10.41 0.92 6.32
C SER A 125 11.43 -0.12 6.75
N MET A 126 12.60 0.33 7.15
CA MET A 126 13.65 -0.53 7.70
C MET A 126 14.05 -0.06 9.10
N ILE A 127 14.47 -1.00 9.92
CA ILE A 127 15.01 -0.71 11.25
C ILE A 127 16.52 -0.68 11.15
N TYR A 128 17.11 0.44 11.49
CA TYR A 128 18.55 0.62 11.58
C TYR A 128 18.93 1.08 12.98
N GLY A 129 19.58 0.20 13.75
CA GLY A 129 19.86 0.46 15.14
C GLY A 129 18.58 0.55 15.99
N LEU A 130 18.30 1.70 16.56
CA LEU A 130 17.09 1.99 17.34
C LEU A 130 16.10 2.90 16.58
N SER A 131 16.36 3.20 15.31
CA SER A 131 15.55 4.08 14.48
C SER A 131 14.84 3.28 13.40
N ALA A 132 13.56 3.59 13.16
CA ALA A 132 12.84 3.15 11.96
C ALA A 132 12.97 4.25 10.92
N ILE A 133 13.52 3.91 9.75
CA ILE A 133 13.71 4.82 8.62
C ILE A 133 12.73 4.40 7.54
N THR A 134 11.97 5.34 7.00
CA THR A 134 11.07 5.09 5.87
C THR A 134 11.70 5.72 4.62
N ASN A 135 11.95 4.85 3.63
CA ASN A 135 12.30 5.21 2.27
C ASN A 135 11.13 4.91 1.35
N THR A 136 11.17 5.41 0.13
CA THR A 136 10.19 5.09 -0.90
C THR A 136 10.85 4.33 -2.04
N LEU A 137 10.09 3.45 -2.68
CA LEU A 137 10.51 2.63 -3.81
C LEU A 137 9.36 2.55 -4.82
N ASP A 138 9.71 2.58 -6.09
CA ASP A 138 8.75 2.31 -7.15
C ASP A 138 8.77 0.81 -7.49
N TYR A 139 7.61 0.24 -7.70
CA TYR A 139 7.50 -1.13 -8.18
C TYR A 139 6.24 -1.38 -8.98
N THR A 140 6.34 -2.34 -9.88
CA THR A 140 5.25 -2.81 -10.72
C THR A 140 4.97 -4.28 -10.41
N HIS A 141 3.72 -4.61 -10.26
CA HIS A 141 3.24 -5.99 -10.15
C HIS A 141 2.42 -6.33 -11.37
N THR A 142 2.78 -7.41 -12.07
CA THR A 142 1.97 -7.99 -13.14
C THR A 142 1.54 -9.39 -12.72
N GLY A 143 0.25 -9.67 -12.79
CA GLY A 143 -0.24 -10.94 -12.29
C GLY A 143 -1.43 -11.50 -13.08
N LEU A 144 -1.58 -12.82 -12.93
CA LEU A 144 -2.70 -13.59 -13.43
C LEU A 144 -3.37 -14.34 -12.28
N GLU A 145 -4.66 -14.13 -12.13
CA GLU A 145 -5.50 -14.88 -11.21
C GLU A 145 -6.53 -15.71 -11.98
N VAL A 146 -6.63 -16.98 -11.65
CA VAL A 146 -7.65 -17.89 -12.21
C VAL A 146 -8.38 -18.57 -11.07
N GLN A 147 -9.69 -18.42 -11.05
CA GLN A 147 -10.58 -19.06 -10.08
C GLN A 147 -11.55 -19.96 -10.83
N SER A 148 -11.64 -21.20 -10.44
CA SER A 148 -12.57 -22.14 -11.05
C SER A 148 -13.29 -22.99 -10.00
N ARG A 149 -14.58 -23.25 -10.27
CA ARG A 149 -15.40 -24.15 -9.48
C ARG A 149 -16.08 -25.14 -10.41
N TYR A 150 -15.97 -26.41 -10.08
CA TYR A 150 -16.59 -27.52 -10.81
C TYR A 150 -17.61 -28.20 -9.91
N LEU A 151 -18.84 -28.31 -10.35
CA LEU A 151 -19.86 -29.13 -9.71
C LEU A 151 -19.74 -30.58 -10.21
N LEU A 152 -19.16 -31.45 -9.39
CA LEU A 152 -18.93 -32.86 -9.70
C LEU A 152 -20.18 -33.71 -9.50
N GLY A 153 -21.13 -33.22 -8.71
CA GLY A 153 -22.40 -33.86 -8.41
C GLY A 153 -23.33 -32.90 -7.68
N GLU A 154 -24.47 -33.41 -7.20
CA GLU A 154 -25.47 -32.57 -6.53
C GLU A 154 -24.95 -31.99 -5.21
N ASN A 155 -24.03 -32.67 -4.53
CA ASN A 155 -23.50 -32.27 -3.22
C ASN A 155 -21.97 -32.21 -3.18
N THR A 156 -21.30 -32.16 -4.35
CA THR A 156 -19.83 -32.14 -4.40
C THR A 156 -19.33 -31.08 -5.39
N SER A 157 -18.44 -30.22 -4.94
CA SER A 157 -17.74 -29.26 -5.78
C SER A 157 -16.24 -29.37 -5.58
N LEU A 158 -15.49 -28.99 -6.62
CA LEU A 158 -14.06 -28.84 -6.61
C LEU A 158 -13.74 -27.38 -6.95
N ASP A 159 -13.03 -26.71 -6.06
CA ASP A 159 -12.55 -25.34 -6.25
C ASP A 159 -11.05 -25.37 -6.51
N ILE A 160 -10.61 -24.71 -7.58
CA ILE A 160 -9.19 -24.57 -7.95
C ILE A 160 -8.91 -23.08 -8.15
N ASN A 161 -7.93 -22.55 -7.40
CA ASN A 161 -7.49 -21.17 -7.53
C ASN A 161 -5.99 -21.17 -7.84
N LEU A 162 -5.62 -20.45 -8.88
CA LEU A 162 -4.24 -20.26 -9.31
C LEU A 162 -3.92 -18.77 -9.30
N PHE A 163 -2.73 -18.42 -8.81
CA PHE A 163 -2.22 -17.07 -8.80
C PHE A 163 -0.76 -17.08 -9.23
N ALA A 164 -0.43 -16.24 -10.20
CA ALA A 164 0.93 -16.02 -10.64
C ALA A 164 1.21 -14.51 -10.57
N LEU A 165 2.34 -14.13 -9.99
CA LEU A 165 2.75 -12.75 -9.83
C LEU A 165 4.21 -12.59 -10.25
N ASP A 166 4.49 -11.59 -11.04
CA ASP A 166 5.80 -11.04 -11.30
C ASP A 166 5.92 -9.64 -10.69
N SER A 167 7.07 -9.32 -10.09
CA SER A 167 7.29 -8.06 -9.39
C SER A 167 8.62 -7.46 -9.81
N GLU A 168 8.58 -6.25 -10.35
CA GLU A 168 9.76 -5.50 -10.73
C GLU A 168 9.91 -4.26 -9.83
N ILE A 169 11.15 -4.02 -9.38
CA ILE A 169 11.51 -2.82 -8.62
C ILE A 169 12.15 -1.84 -9.59
N GLY A 170 11.71 -0.57 -9.56
CA GLY A 170 12.26 0.49 -10.39
C GLY A 170 13.76 0.67 -10.14
N SER A 171 14.55 0.71 -11.21
CA SER A 171 16.03 0.69 -11.17
C SER A 171 16.68 2.01 -10.75
N ASP A 172 15.94 3.09 -10.60
CA ASP A 172 16.48 4.44 -10.40
C ASP A 172 16.59 4.87 -8.92
N GLN A 173 16.24 3.98 -8.01
CA GLN A 173 16.32 4.27 -6.58
C GLN A 173 17.68 3.84 -6.04
N ALA A 174 18.62 4.79 -5.98
CA ALA A 174 19.88 4.58 -5.27
C ALA A 174 19.59 4.43 -3.77
N LEU A 175 19.92 3.28 -3.23
CA LEU A 175 19.95 3.06 -1.79
C LEU A 175 21.09 3.91 -1.20
N TYR A 176 20.78 5.03 -0.57
CA TYR A 176 21.70 5.87 0.18
C TYR A 176 21.64 5.55 1.67
#